data_87ba4f2b09c529d6fa6e66248165b1b2
#
_entry.id   87ba4f2b09c529d6fa6e66248165b1b2
#
_cell.length_a   1.000
_cell.length_b   1.000
_cell.length_c   1.000
_cell.angle_alpha   90.00
_cell.angle_beta   90.00
_cell.angle_gamma   90.00
#
_symmetry.space_group_name_H-M   'P 1'
#
loop_
_entity.id
_entity.type
_entity.pdbx_description
1 polymer ?
#
loop_
_entity_poly.entity_id
_entity_poly.type
_entity_poly.pdbx_seq_one_letter_code
_entity_poly.pdbx_strand_id
1 'polypeptide(L)'
;MAALAVLLRNRGVEVDGCDLKPTPRTDWLETLGIKVMFGHDPSHVAEVDEVIVTPAVHKDNPEFVASAGKIRYRGEVLAELVNSADDTIAVCGSHGKTTTSTWIARLLTALGERVEWAIGGETGAFPVGGDAGEGEKPVLIVEADESDGTLARYRAKTLVVTNCEYDHPDHFKTPREYFACYDAARAGAREVIESEKLEPLALEELKRLPPHNRRNARAAVEVALRRGHSLEDIEKQNSGKNSQKENNH
;
A
#
# COMPACT_ATOMS: atom_id res chain seq x y z
N MET A 1 2.52 -8.37 -5.44
CA MET A 1 3.89 -8.85 -5.12
C MET A 1 4.94 -7.76 -5.33
N ALA A 2 5.01 -7.12 -6.50
CA ALA A 2 6.05 -6.13 -6.82
C ALA A 2 6.28 -5.05 -5.75
N ALA A 3 5.22 -4.47 -5.19
CA ALA A 3 5.34 -3.49 -4.11
C ALA A 3 6.09 -4.01 -2.87
N LEU A 4 5.78 -5.24 -2.45
CA LEU A 4 6.46 -5.87 -1.32
C LEU A 4 7.92 -6.21 -1.65
N ALA A 5 8.20 -6.67 -2.87
CA ALA A 5 9.56 -6.94 -3.32
C ALA A 5 10.44 -5.68 -3.25
N VAL A 6 9.93 -4.54 -3.74
CA VAL A 6 10.64 -3.25 -3.66
C VAL A 6 10.85 -2.82 -2.20
N LEU A 7 9.84 -2.95 -1.35
CA LEU A 7 9.94 -2.59 0.07
C LEU A 7 11.00 -3.43 0.80
N LEU A 8 11.03 -4.75 0.58
CA LEU A 8 12.02 -5.65 1.18
C LEU A 8 13.43 -5.33 0.68
N ARG A 9 13.60 -5.13 -0.64
CA ARG A 9 14.88 -4.74 -1.23
C ARG A 9 15.40 -3.42 -0.66
N ASN A 10 14.56 -2.40 -0.53
CA ASN A 10 14.94 -1.10 0.04
C ASN A 10 15.39 -1.23 1.52
N ARG A 11 14.99 -2.28 2.19
CA ARG A 11 15.41 -2.64 3.55
C ARG A 11 16.63 -3.57 3.59
N GLY A 12 17.29 -3.80 2.46
CA GLY A 12 18.51 -4.58 2.36
C GLY A 12 18.31 -6.09 2.29
N VAL A 13 17.09 -6.57 2.07
CA VAL A 13 16.83 -7.99 1.80
C VAL A 13 17.17 -8.29 0.35
N GLU A 14 17.89 -9.38 0.08
CA GLU A 14 18.07 -9.90 -1.27
C GLU A 14 16.74 -10.51 -1.74
N VAL A 15 16.23 -10.05 -2.87
CA VAL A 15 14.91 -10.41 -3.37
C VAL A 15 14.98 -10.77 -4.84
N ASP A 16 14.54 -11.97 -5.16
CA ASP A 16 14.23 -12.41 -6.51
C ASP A 16 12.72 -12.60 -6.68
N GLY A 17 12.25 -12.59 -7.92
CA GLY A 17 10.86 -12.84 -8.26
C GLY A 17 10.69 -13.95 -9.28
N CYS A 18 9.47 -14.47 -9.35
CA CYS A 18 9.05 -15.35 -10.42
C CYS A 18 7.67 -14.94 -10.93
N ASP A 19 7.47 -14.95 -12.22
CA ASP A 19 6.18 -14.71 -12.87
C ASP A 19 6.01 -15.67 -14.07
N LEU A 20 4.78 -15.87 -14.51
CA LEU A 20 4.49 -16.77 -15.64
C LEU A 20 5.09 -16.25 -16.96
N LYS A 21 5.09 -14.92 -17.14
CA LYS A 21 5.56 -14.25 -18.38
C LYS A 21 6.03 -12.83 -18.12
N PRO A 22 6.87 -12.28 -19.00
CA PRO A 22 7.27 -10.87 -18.95
C PRO A 22 6.09 -9.92 -19.01
N THR A 23 6.17 -8.83 -18.24
CA THR A 23 5.21 -7.74 -18.19
C THR A 23 5.96 -6.42 -17.98
N PRO A 24 5.37 -5.24 -18.30
CA PRO A 24 6.01 -3.97 -17.97
C PRO A 24 6.37 -3.81 -16.49
N ARG A 25 5.65 -4.51 -15.60
CA ARG A 25 5.94 -4.51 -14.17
C ARG A 25 7.17 -5.36 -13.81
N THR A 26 7.37 -6.50 -14.46
CA THR A 26 8.59 -7.31 -14.29
C THR A 26 9.80 -6.59 -14.85
N ASP A 27 9.68 -5.95 -16.01
CA ASP A 27 10.75 -5.13 -16.62
C ASP A 27 11.14 -3.97 -15.68
N TRP A 28 10.15 -3.32 -15.06
CA TRP A 28 10.41 -2.27 -14.07
C TRP A 28 11.15 -2.82 -12.83
N LEU A 29 10.80 -4.00 -12.31
CA LEU A 29 11.51 -4.62 -11.19
C LEU A 29 12.97 -4.90 -11.54
N GLU A 30 13.25 -5.34 -12.74
CA GLU A 30 14.62 -5.57 -13.24
C GLU A 30 15.44 -4.26 -13.28
N THR A 31 14.82 -3.12 -13.65
CA THR A 31 15.50 -1.80 -13.57
C THR A 31 15.89 -1.42 -12.15
N LEU A 32 15.19 -1.96 -11.17
CA LEU A 32 15.52 -1.79 -9.75
C LEU A 32 16.52 -2.84 -9.22
N GLY A 33 17.03 -3.75 -10.07
CA GLY A 33 17.94 -4.80 -9.69
C GLY A 33 17.29 -5.99 -8.97
N ILE A 34 15.98 -6.15 -9.10
CA ILE A 34 15.25 -7.34 -8.64
C ILE A 34 15.13 -8.28 -9.85
N LYS A 35 15.85 -9.39 -9.81
CA LYS A 35 15.80 -10.40 -10.87
C LYS A 35 14.42 -11.06 -10.90
N VAL A 36 13.85 -11.23 -12.09
CA VAL A 36 12.59 -11.95 -12.28
C VAL A 36 12.78 -13.12 -13.22
N MET A 37 12.54 -14.31 -12.73
CA MET A 37 12.57 -15.56 -13.50
C MET A 37 11.18 -15.83 -14.11
N PHE A 38 11.14 -16.52 -15.24
CA PHE A 38 9.88 -16.77 -15.95
C PHE A 38 9.58 -18.24 -16.09
N GLY A 39 8.28 -18.56 -15.99
CA GLY A 39 7.80 -19.91 -15.85
C GLY A 39 7.81 -20.37 -14.39
N HIS A 40 7.41 -21.61 -14.16
CA HIS A 40 7.39 -22.18 -12.81
C HIS A 40 8.34 -23.39 -12.77
N ASP A 41 9.53 -23.18 -12.21
CA ASP A 41 10.56 -24.20 -12.07
C ASP A 41 10.99 -24.35 -10.60
N PRO A 42 11.01 -25.55 -10.03
CA PRO A 42 11.47 -25.79 -8.66
C PRO A 42 12.86 -25.23 -8.34
N SER A 43 13.74 -25.09 -9.36
CA SER A 43 15.09 -24.55 -9.18
C SER A 43 15.09 -23.06 -8.77
N HIS A 44 14.03 -22.30 -9.10
CA HIS A 44 13.92 -20.90 -8.74
C HIS A 44 13.85 -20.69 -7.20
N VAL A 45 13.41 -21.68 -6.47
CA VAL A 45 13.20 -21.61 -5.01
C VAL A 45 14.16 -22.51 -4.21
N ALA A 46 15.13 -23.11 -4.86
CA ALA A 46 16.01 -24.09 -4.23
C ALA A 46 16.91 -23.48 -3.14
N GLU A 47 17.49 -22.31 -3.42
CA GLU A 47 18.51 -21.65 -2.58
C GLU A 47 17.98 -20.44 -1.79
N VAL A 48 16.65 -20.21 -1.76
CA VAL A 48 16.07 -19.11 -0.99
C VAL A 48 15.66 -19.53 0.41
N ASP A 49 15.73 -18.62 1.36
CA ASP A 49 15.34 -18.85 2.75
C ASP A 49 13.83 -18.87 2.92
N GLU A 50 13.13 -17.95 2.27
CA GLU A 50 11.68 -17.80 2.33
C GLU A 50 11.07 -17.61 0.93
N VAL A 51 9.87 -18.14 0.73
CA VAL A 51 9.07 -17.94 -0.49
C VAL A 51 7.77 -17.26 -0.13
N ILE A 52 7.59 -16.03 -0.62
CA ILE A 52 6.40 -15.23 -0.34
C ILE A 52 5.42 -15.38 -1.50
N VAL A 53 4.21 -15.83 -1.19
CA VAL A 53 3.16 -16.09 -2.18
C VAL A 53 1.90 -15.29 -1.91
N THR A 54 1.06 -15.15 -2.93
CA THR A 54 -0.34 -14.70 -2.77
C THR A 54 -1.29 -15.90 -2.70
N PRO A 55 -2.50 -15.73 -2.17
CA PRO A 55 -3.53 -16.79 -2.20
C PRO A 55 -3.90 -17.27 -3.62
N ALA A 56 -3.58 -16.49 -4.65
CA ALA A 56 -3.83 -16.83 -6.05
C ALA A 56 -2.90 -17.92 -6.59
N VAL A 57 -1.79 -18.20 -5.92
CA VAL A 57 -0.86 -19.27 -6.33
C VAL A 57 -1.48 -20.62 -5.96
N HIS A 58 -1.69 -21.47 -6.97
CA HIS A 58 -2.22 -22.80 -6.77
C HIS A 58 -1.24 -23.70 -6.00
N LYS A 59 -1.77 -24.59 -5.16
CA LYS A 59 -0.95 -25.50 -4.34
C LYS A 59 -0.21 -26.58 -5.15
N ASP A 60 -0.60 -26.81 -6.38
CA ASP A 60 0.05 -27.71 -7.35
C ASP A 60 1.13 -27.01 -8.19
N ASN A 61 1.33 -25.70 -8.00
CA ASN A 61 2.42 -24.99 -8.62
C ASN A 61 3.77 -25.63 -8.23
N PRO A 62 4.66 -25.96 -9.19
CA PRO A 62 5.92 -26.64 -8.89
C PRO A 62 6.81 -25.92 -7.88
N GLU A 63 6.87 -24.59 -7.94
CA GLU A 63 7.62 -23.76 -6.97
C GLU A 63 6.96 -23.79 -5.59
N PHE A 64 5.62 -23.75 -5.52
CA PHE A 64 4.89 -23.87 -4.26
C PHE A 64 5.18 -25.24 -3.59
N VAL A 65 5.15 -26.32 -4.37
CA VAL A 65 5.45 -27.68 -3.86
C VAL A 65 6.90 -27.78 -3.39
N ALA A 66 7.86 -27.24 -4.15
CA ALA A 66 9.28 -27.26 -3.81
C ALA A 66 9.61 -26.38 -2.60
N SER A 67 8.77 -25.41 -2.27
CA SER A 67 8.95 -24.46 -1.16
C SER A 67 8.35 -24.96 0.16
N ALA A 68 8.00 -26.22 0.31
CA ALA A 68 7.41 -26.76 1.52
C ALA A 68 8.24 -26.42 2.77
N GLY A 69 7.61 -25.75 3.74
CA GLY A 69 8.25 -25.28 4.97
C GLY A 69 8.91 -23.90 4.89
N LYS A 70 8.99 -23.28 3.70
CA LYS A 70 9.53 -21.92 3.49
C LYS A 70 8.46 -20.91 3.10
N ILE A 71 7.21 -21.32 2.93
CA ILE A 71 6.12 -20.50 2.39
C ILE A 71 5.58 -19.55 3.45
N ARG A 72 5.45 -18.28 3.04
CA ARG A 72 4.73 -17.24 3.77
C ARG A 72 3.76 -16.51 2.84
N TYR A 73 2.65 -16.06 3.38
CA TYR A 73 1.69 -15.29 2.59
C TYR A 73 1.99 -13.79 2.62
N ARG A 74 1.81 -13.13 1.46
CA ARG A 74 2.05 -11.69 1.28
C ARG A 74 1.45 -10.84 2.41
N GLY A 75 0.18 -11.10 2.77
CA GLY A 75 -0.53 -10.33 3.79
C GLY A 75 0.10 -10.46 5.17
N GLU A 76 0.62 -11.64 5.53
CA GLU A 76 1.31 -11.90 6.80
C GLU A 76 2.63 -11.11 6.88
N VAL A 77 3.45 -11.19 5.83
CA VAL A 77 4.72 -10.47 5.77
C VAL A 77 4.49 -8.96 5.82
N LEU A 78 3.49 -8.47 5.09
CA LEU A 78 3.17 -7.04 5.09
C LEU A 78 2.67 -6.57 6.47
N ALA A 79 1.83 -7.38 7.15
CA ALA A 79 1.39 -7.08 8.51
C ALA A 79 2.55 -7.04 9.51
N GLU A 80 3.52 -7.94 9.41
CA GLU A 80 4.72 -7.91 10.25
C GLU A 80 5.58 -6.68 10.02
N LEU A 81 5.77 -6.29 8.76
CA LEU A 81 6.51 -5.07 8.41
C LEU A 81 5.83 -3.81 8.99
N VAL A 82 4.50 -3.75 8.93
CA VAL A 82 3.73 -2.67 9.56
C VAL A 82 3.85 -2.69 11.07
N ASN A 83 3.73 -3.87 11.69
CA ASN A 83 3.74 -4.00 13.14
C ASN A 83 5.13 -3.75 13.76
N SER A 84 6.20 -3.92 12.98
CA SER A 84 7.58 -3.68 13.42
C SER A 84 8.09 -2.25 13.15
N ALA A 85 7.42 -1.49 12.29
CA ALA A 85 7.85 -0.14 11.96
C ALA A 85 7.33 0.89 12.99
N ASP A 86 8.14 1.91 13.27
CA ASP A 86 7.83 2.94 14.28
C ASP A 86 6.67 3.85 13.86
N ASP A 87 6.55 4.16 12.56
CA ASP A 87 5.53 5.06 12.03
C ASP A 87 4.89 4.47 10.76
N THR A 88 3.60 4.21 10.84
CA THR A 88 2.89 3.44 9.81
C THR A 88 1.51 4.00 9.54
N ILE A 89 1.14 4.00 8.26
CA ILE A 89 -0.20 4.33 7.78
C ILE A 89 -0.69 3.15 6.95
N ALA A 90 -1.69 2.44 7.45
CA ALA A 90 -2.35 1.37 6.71
C ALA A 90 -3.67 1.89 6.14
N VAL A 91 -3.89 1.70 4.85
CA VAL A 91 -5.12 2.12 4.16
C VAL A 91 -5.90 0.89 3.75
N CYS A 92 -7.08 0.72 4.31
CA CYS A 92 -8.01 -0.38 4.01
C CYS A 92 -9.37 0.14 3.54
N GLY A 93 -10.22 -0.77 3.08
CA GLY A 93 -11.58 -0.49 2.64
C GLY A 93 -11.94 -1.19 1.34
N SER A 94 -13.21 -1.35 1.06
CA SER A 94 -13.68 -2.05 -0.13
C SER A 94 -13.25 -1.33 -1.42
N HIS A 95 -13.28 0.01 -1.43
CA HIS A 95 -12.92 0.83 -2.58
C HIS A 95 -12.02 2.02 -2.21
N GLY A 96 -11.20 2.48 -3.17
CA GLY A 96 -10.39 3.70 -3.02
C GLY A 96 -9.07 3.53 -2.29
N LYS A 97 -8.70 2.34 -1.81
CA LYS A 97 -7.42 2.04 -1.14
C LYS A 97 -6.21 2.58 -1.90
N THR A 98 -6.03 2.14 -3.14
CA THR A 98 -4.90 2.50 -4.01
C THR A 98 -4.80 4.01 -4.22
N THR A 99 -5.91 4.67 -4.53
CA THR A 99 -5.96 6.12 -4.74
C THR A 99 -5.59 6.88 -3.48
N THR A 100 -6.16 6.49 -2.35
CA THR A 100 -5.91 7.14 -1.05
C THR A 100 -4.46 6.94 -0.61
N SER A 101 -3.92 5.72 -0.68
CA SER A 101 -2.52 5.42 -0.35
C SER A 101 -1.55 6.22 -1.21
N THR A 102 -1.80 6.28 -2.53
CA THR A 102 -0.99 7.07 -3.46
C THR A 102 -1.01 8.56 -3.11
N TRP A 103 -2.17 9.11 -2.80
CA TRP A 103 -2.28 10.54 -2.46
C TRP A 103 -1.63 10.86 -1.12
N ILE A 104 -1.75 9.97 -0.12
CA ILE A 104 -1.02 10.11 1.15
C ILE A 104 0.49 10.12 0.88
N ALA A 105 1.01 9.12 0.15
CA ALA A 105 2.43 9.03 -0.14
C ALA A 105 2.95 10.28 -0.87
N ARG A 106 2.24 10.72 -1.92
CA ARG A 106 2.61 11.92 -2.69
C ARG A 106 2.54 13.20 -1.87
N LEU A 107 1.53 13.34 -1.03
CA LEU A 107 1.33 14.54 -0.21
C LEU A 107 2.41 14.65 0.86
N LEU A 108 2.64 13.57 1.62
CA LEU A 108 3.65 13.58 2.69
C LEU A 108 5.07 13.77 2.12
N THR A 109 5.40 13.13 0.99
CA THR A 109 6.68 13.38 0.31
C THR A 109 6.80 14.85 -0.12
N ALA A 110 5.75 15.44 -0.68
CA ALA A 110 5.75 16.85 -1.08
C ALA A 110 5.87 17.81 0.12
N LEU A 111 5.37 17.41 1.29
CA LEU A 111 5.50 18.13 2.55
C LEU A 111 6.87 17.90 3.24
N GLY A 112 7.79 17.17 2.60
CA GLY A 112 9.17 16.99 3.07
C GLY A 112 9.36 15.77 3.99
N GLU A 113 8.36 14.91 4.16
CA GLU A 113 8.55 13.68 4.92
C GLU A 113 9.23 12.58 4.09
N ARG A 114 10.06 11.76 4.74
CA ARG A 114 10.54 10.51 4.13
C ARG A 114 9.46 9.45 4.22
N VAL A 115 9.11 8.88 3.08
CA VAL A 115 8.00 7.93 2.94
C VAL A 115 8.48 6.68 2.22
N GLU A 116 8.26 5.52 2.83
CA GLU A 116 8.27 4.23 2.14
C GLU A 116 6.84 3.80 1.84
N TRP A 117 6.60 3.16 0.70
CA TRP A 117 5.24 2.70 0.40
C TRP A 117 5.19 1.35 -0.30
N ALA A 118 4.11 0.60 -0.03
CA ALA A 118 3.72 -0.60 -0.75
C ALA A 118 2.23 -0.53 -1.08
N ILE A 119 1.92 -0.25 -2.36
CA ILE A 119 0.57 -0.01 -2.87
C ILE A 119 0.20 -1.10 -3.88
N GLY A 120 -1.03 -1.60 -3.83
CA GLY A 120 -1.44 -2.77 -4.60
C GLY A 120 -1.64 -2.52 -6.10
N GLY A 121 -2.08 -1.34 -6.47
CA GLY A 121 -2.41 -0.95 -7.85
C GLY A 121 -1.58 0.21 -8.37
N GLU A 122 -1.64 0.43 -9.68
CA GLU A 122 -1.00 1.56 -10.34
C GLU A 122 -1.95 2.78 -10.37
N THR A 123 -1.41 3.95 -10.10
CA THR A 123 -2.10 5.24 -10.26
C THR A 123 -1.27 6.16 -11.15
N GLY A 124 -1.54 6.10 -12.44
CA GLY A 124 -0.75 6.83 -13.43
C GLY A 124 0.72 6.39 -13.40
N ALA A 125 1.64 7.35 -13.37
CA ALA A 125 3.08 7.09 -13.32
C ALA A 125 3.64 6.86 -11.90
N PHE A 126 2.79 6.76 -10.85
CA PHE A 126 3.26 6.54 -9.48
C PHE A 126 3.57 5.06 -9.27
N PRO A 127 4.81 4.70 -8.87
CA PRO A 127 5.21 3.31 -8.72
C PRO A 127 4.47 2.64 -7.56
N VAL A 128 4.25 1.34 -7.67
CA VAL A 128 3.54 0.55 -6.63
C VAL A 128 4.33 0.41 -5.33
N GLY A 129 5.65 0.55 -5.38
CA GLY A 129 6.55 0.54 -4.22
C GLY A 129 7.68 1.54 -4.38
N GLY A 130 8.19 2.07 -3.29
CA GLY A 130 9.30 3.01 -3.32
C GLY A 130 9.66 3.59 -1.96
N ASP A 131 10.66 4.46 -1.99
CA ASP A 131 11.13 5.30 -0.90
C ASP A 131 11.45 6.68 -1.48
N ALA A 132 10.99 7.74 -0.85
CA ALA A 132 11.23 9.10 -1.29
C ALA A 132 11.14 10.08 -0.11
N GLY A 133 11.71 11.27 -0.31
CA GLY A 133 11.77 12.34 0.70
C GLY A 133 13.03 12.26 1.54
N GLU A 134 13.10 13.07 2.58
CA GLU A 134 14.25 13.22 3.46
C GLU A 134 13.90 12.86 4.90
N GLY A 135 14.89 12.42 5.69
CA GLY A 135 14.73 12.07 7.09
C GLY A 135 15.31 10.70 7.45
N GLU A 136 15.62 10.49 8.71
CA GLU A 136 16.23 9.24 9.20
C GLU A 136 15.22 8.08 9.23
N LYS A 137 13.98 8.36 9.65
CA LYS A 137 12.93 7.35 9.83
C LYS A 137 11.79 7.59 8.83
N PRO A 138 11.56 6.63 7.93
CA PRO A 138 10.46 6.74 6.99
C PRO A 138 9.10 6.49 7.66
N VAL A 139 8.07 7.11 7.11
CA VAL A 139 6.67 6.69 7.33
C VAL A 139 6.37 5.57 6.35
N LEU A 140 6.02 4.40 6.85
CA LEU A 140 5.61 3.28 6.02
C LEU A 140 4.12 3.39 5.67
N ILE A 141 3.81 3.56 4.40
CA ILE A 141 2.42 3.59 3.89
C ILE A 141 2.13 2.28 3.16
N VAL A 142 1.10 1.58 3.58
CA VAL A 142 0.69 0.33 2.96
C VAL A 142 -0.78 0.33 2.55
N GLU A 143 -1.05 -0.27 1.40
CA GLU A 143 -2.39 -0.70 1.06
C GLU A 143 -2.66 -2.06 1.70
N ALA A 144 -3.54 -2.07 2.70
CA ALA A 144 -3.93 -3.26 3.44
C ALA A 144 -5.14 -3.91 2.78
N ASP A 145 -4.94 -5.12 2.27
CA ASP A 145 -5.99 -5.92 1.62
C ASP A 145 -6.76 -6.71 2.69
N GLU A 146 -8.09 -6.60 2.65
CA GLU A 146 -8.98 -7.34 3.53
C GLU A 146 -9.35 -8.73 3.01
N SER A 147 -9.14 -8.98 1.71
CA SER A 147 -9.69 -10.15 1.00
C SER A 147 -9.29 -11.50 1.56
N ASP A 148 -8.14 -11.60 2.20
CA ASP A 148 -7.60 -12.83 2.82
C ASP A 148 -7.68 -12.83 4.36
N GLY A 149 -8.35 -11.82 4.95
CA GLY A 149 -8.52 -11.69 6.40
C GLY A 149 -7.25 -11.22 7.15
N THR A 150 -6.13 -11.01 6.48
CA THR A 150 -4.88 -10.58 7.13
C THR A 150 -4.95 -9.18 7.70
N LEU A 151 -5.89 -8.33 7.23
CA LEU A 151 -6.17 -7.02 7.79
C LEU A 151 -6.34 -7.04 9.33
N ALA A 152 -6.95 -8.08 9.90
CA ALA A 152 -7.13 -8.23 11.33
C ALA A 152 -5.82 -8.29 12.13
N ARG A 153 -4.68 -8.56 11.49
CA ARG A 153 -3.36 -8.65 12.11
C ARG A 153 -2.62 -7.32 12.18
N TYR A 154 -3.10 -6.29 11.48
CA TYR A 154 -2.44 -4.98 11.42
C TYR A 154 -2.53 -4.23 12.75
N ARG A 155 -1.42 -3.62 13.16
CA ARG A 155 -1.27 -2.78 14.36
C ARG A 155 -0.63 -1.45 13.94
N ALA A 156 -1.20 -0.83 12.92
CA ALA A 156 -0.67 0.42 12.37
C ALA A 156 -0.75 1.57 13.38
N LYS A 157 0.13 2.55 13.25
CA LYS A 157 0.00 3.80 14.01
C LYS A 157 -1.25 4.54 13.57
N THR A 158 -1.46 4.68 12.27
CA THR A 158 -2.69 5.27 11.70
C THR A 158 -3.35 4.26 10.75
N LEU A 159 -4.61 3.93 11.00
CA LEU A 159 -5.46 3.17 10.09
C LEU A 159 -6.41 4.11 9.38
N VAL A 160 -6.38 4.13 8.05
CA VAL A 160 -7.34 4.87 7.22
C VAL A 160 -8.33 3.87 6.64
N VAL A 161 -9.59 4.00 7.00
CA VAL A 161 -10.70 3.20 6.45
C VAL A 161 -11.41 4.05 5.41
N THR A 162 -11.30 3.70 4.13
CA THR A 162 -11.91 4.47 3.04
C THR A 162 -13.44 4.31 3.03
N ASN A 163 -13.89 3.09 3.13
CA ASN A 163 -15.28 2.63 3.28
C ASN A 163 -15.27 1.17 3.73
N CYS A 164 -16.41 0.64 4.13
CA CYS A 164 -16.50 -0.74 4.59
C CYS A 164 -17.84 -1.35 4.15
N GLU A 165 -17.86 -1.93 2.96
CA GLU A 165 -19.01 -2.63 2.38
C GLU A 165 -18.68 -4.12 2.33
N TYR A 166 -19.68 -4.99 2.61
CA TYR A 166 -19.44 -6.44 2.59
C TYR A 166 -19.02 -6.91 1.21
N ASP A 167 -17.87 -7.56 1.16
CA ASP A 167 -17.25 -8.11 -0.05
C ASP A 167 -16.51 -9.42 0.26
N HIS A 168 -15.93 -10.05 -0.75
CA HIS A 168 -15.13 -11.27 -0.64
C HIS A 168 -15.85 -12.47 0.00
N PRO A 169 -17.05 -12.88 -0.50
CA PRO A 169 -17.80 -14.02 0.05
C PRO A 169 -17.07 -15.36 -0.09
N ASP A 170 -16.06 -15.42 -0.93
CA ASP A 170 -15.20 -16.61 -1.08
C ASP A 170 -14.39 -16.87 0.18
N HIS A 171 -13.93 -15.83 0.86
CA HIS A 171 -13.19 -15.89 2.11
C HIS A 171 -14.12 -15.76 3.32
N PHE A 172 -14.91 -14.70 3.42
CA PHE A 172 -15.82 -14.43 4.52
C PHE A 172 -17.20 -15.02 4.25
N LYS A 173 -17.60 -16.00 5.03
CA LYS A 173 -18.89 -16.66 4.83
C LYS A 173 -20.08 -15.84 5.30
N THR A 174 -19.85 -14.87 6.16
CA THR A 174 -20.88 -13.97 6.69
C THR A 174 -20.39 -12.52 6.75
N PRO A 175 -21.31 -11.53 6.62
CA PRO A 175 -20.98 -10.13 6.87
C PRO A 175 -20.36 -9.91 8.26
N ARG A 176 -20.77 -10.66 9.26
CA ARG A 176 -20.22 -10.56 10.62
C ARG A 176 -18.73 -10.89 10.67
N GLU A 177 -18.28 -11.92 9.97
CA GLU A 177 -16.84 -12.27 9.88
C GLU A 177 -16.05 -11.17 9.19
N TYR A 178 -16.59 -10.63 8.09
CA TYR A 178 -15.97 -9.54 7.35
C TYR A 178 -15.80 -8.29 8.21
N PHE A 179 -16.86 -7.82 8.84
CA PHE A 179 -16.80 -6.64 9.71
C PHE A 179 -15.92 -6.86 10.94
N ALA A 180 -15.90 -8.07 11.51
CA ALA A 180 -15.01 -8.40 12.63
C ALA A 180 -13.52 -8.25 12.26
N CYS A 181 -13.15 -8.52 10.99
CA CYS A 181 -11.79 -8.29 10.49
C CYS A 181 -11.42 -6.80 10.56
N TYR A 182 -12.31 -5.91 10.13
CA TYR A 182 -12.12 -4.45 10.23
C TYR A 182 -12.09 -3.97 11.69
N ASP A 183 -12.96 -4.51 12.53
CA ASP A 183 -13.02 -4.13 13.95
C ASP A 183 -11.74 -4.54 14.68
N ALA A 184 -11.16 -5.68 14.35
CA ALA A 184 -9.86 -6.10 14.87
C ALA A 184 -8.73 -5.15 14.43
N ALA A 185 -8.73 -4.70 13.17
CA ALA A 185 -7.76 -3.72 12.68
C ALA A 185 -7.93 -2.36 13.36
N ARG A 186 -9.17 -1.88 13.53
CA ARG A 186 -9.48 -0.65 14.28
C ARG A 186 -8.97 -0.71 15.72
N ALA A 187 -9.26 -1.81 16.41
CA ALA A 187 -8.82 -2.01 17.78
C ALA A 187 -7.28 -2.13 17.91
N GLY A 188 -6.61 -2.58 16.86
CA GLY A 188 -5.17 -2.71 16.80
C GLY A 188 -4.42 -1.41 16.46
N ALA A 189 -5.09 -0.44 15.85
CA ALA A 189 -4.48 0.82 15.46
C ALA A 189 -4.43 1.80 16.65
N ARG A 190 -3.40 2.68 16.66
CA ARG A 190 -3.34 3.76 17.66
C ARG A 190 -4.30 4.89 17.33
N GLU A 191 -4.52 5.12 16.04
CA GLU A 191 -5.40 6.14 15.52
C GLU A 191 -6.18 5.59 14.31
N VAL A 192 -7.46 5.97 14.20
CA VAL A 192 -8.32 5.57 13.09
C VAL A 192 -8.89 6.80 12.40
N ILE A 193 -8.81 6.83 11.08
CA ILE A 193 -9.41 7.82 10.21
C ILE A 193 -10.49 7.12 9.37
N GLU A 194 -11.74 7.40 9.66
CA GLU A 194 -12.88 6.91 8.88
C GLU A 194 -13.22 7.93 7.80
N SER A 195 -12.87 7.67 6.55
CA SER A 195 -13.04 8.64 5.44
C SER A 195 -14.48 9.09 5.24
N GLU A 196 -15.45 8.21 5.50
CA GLU A 196 -16.87 8.52 5.35
C GLU A 196 -17.42 9.44 6.45
N LYS A 197 -16.70 9.56 7.56
CA LYS A 197 -17.08 10.42 8.69
C LYS A 197 -16.41 11.79 8.66
N LEU A 198 -15.51 12.01 7.70
CA LEU A 198 -14.79 13.28 7.59
C LEU A 198 -15.68 14.37 6.99
N GLU A 199 -15.76 15.49 7.68
CA GLU A 199 -16.45 16.67 7.16
C GLU A 199 -15.74 17.20 5.89
N PRO A 200 -16.49 17.71 4.89
CA PRO A 200 -15.92 18.31 3.72
C PRO A 200 -15.00 19.49 4.07
N LEU A 201 -13.88 19.60 3.36
CA LEU A 201 -13.01 20.78 3.42
C LEU A 201 -13.29 21.73 2.26
N ALA A 202 -13.22 23.03 2.54
CA ALA A 202 -13.42 24.10 1.55
C ALA A 202 -12.16 24.37 0.71
N LEU A 203 -11.46 23.31 0.28
CA LEU A 203 -10.32 23.41 -0.62
C LEU A 203 -10.82 23.38 -2.07
N GLU A 204 -10.47 24.40 -2.86
CA GLU A 204 -10.94 24.52 -4.27
C GLU A 204 -10.47 23.33 -5.14
N GLU A 205 -9.26 22.80 -4.87
CA GLU A 205 -8.73 21.65 -5.57
C GLU A 205 -9.61 20.39 -5.34
N LEU A 206 -10.10 20.20 -4.12
CA LEU A 206 -10.98 19.09 -3.82
C LEU A 206 -12.32 19.21 -4.55
N LYS A 207 -12.85 20.41 -4.70
CA LYS A 207 -14.13 20.65 -5.39
C LYS A 207 -14.09 20.25 -6.87
N ARG A 208 -12.91 20.30 -7.50
CA ARG A 208 -12.70 19.92 -8.90
C ARG A 208 -12.67 18.40 -9.13
N LEU A 209 -12.50 17.62 -8.08
CA LEU A 209 -12.44 16.15 -8.16
C LEU A 209 -13.83 15.53 -8.25
N PRO A 210 -13.98 14.35 -8.90
CA PRO A 210 -15.18 13.54 -8.78
C PRO A 210 -15.53 13.22 -7.32
N PRO A 211 -16.82 13.02 -6.96
CA PRO A 211 -17.22 12.86 -5.55
C PRO A 211 -16.47 11.77 -4.78
N HIS A 212 -16.26 10.59 -5.38
CA HIS A 212 -15.50 9.50 -4.76
C HIS A 212 -14.03 9.89 -4.51
N ASN A 213 -13.42 10.61 -5.46
CA ASN A 213 -12.06 11.09 -5.33
C ASN A 213 -11.91 12.21 -4.31
N ARG A 214 -12.97 13.03 -4.09
CA ARG A 214 -12.94 14.04 -3.02
C ARG A 214 -12.78 13.40 -1.65
N ARG A 215 -13.47 12.30 -1.38
CA ARG A 215 -13.35 11.57 -0.10
C ARG A 215 -11.95 10.99 0.08
N ASN A 216 -11.42 10.37 -0.97
CA ASN A 216 -10.05 9.81 -0.93
C ASN A 216 -9.00 10.92 -0.69
N ALA A 217 -9.11 12.06 -1.39
CA ALA A 217 -8.22 13.21 -1.19
C ALA A 217 -8.42 13.84 0.19
N ARG A 218 -9.66 13.93 0.67
CA ARG A 218 -9.96 14.43 2.01
C ARG A 218 -9.29 13.59 3.09
N ALA A 219 -9.28 12.27 2.92
CA ALA A 219 -8.58 11.37 3.84
C ALA A 219 -7.06 11.60 3.83
N ALA A 220 -6.46 11.81 2.65
CA ALA A 220 -5.03 12.13 2.56
C ALA A 220 -4.69 13.46 3.24
N VAL A 221 -5.52 14.48 3.05
CA VAL A 221 -5.38 15.78 3.75
C VAL A 221 -5.52 15.59 5.26
N GLU A 222 -6.48 14.77 5.73
CA GLU A 222 -6.65 14.50 7.16
C GLU A 222 -5.41 13.86 7.78
N VAL A 223 -4.81 12.90 7.09
CA VAL A 223 -3.53 12.29 7.51
C VAL A 223 -2.46 13.36 7.71
N ALA A 224 -2.28 14.25 6.73
CA ALA A 224 -1.27 15.32 6.81
C ALA A 224 -1.56 16.29 7.99
N LEU A 225 -2.82 16.69 8.19
CA LEU A 225 -3.23 17.54 9.30
C LEU A 225 -2.93 16.91 10.68
N ARG A 226 -3.24 15.63 10.85
CA ARG A 226 -2.96 14.90 12.11
C ARG A 226 -1.47 14.67 12.35
N ARG A 227 -0.66 14.77 11.31
CA ARG A 227 0.80 14.75 11.40
C ARG A 227 1.40 16.12 11.69
N GLY A 228 0.57 17.17 11.81
CA GLY A 228 0.97 18.52 12.22
C GLY A 228 1.23 19.49 11.06
N HIS A 229 0.99 19.07 9.80
CA HIS A 229 1.04 19.99 8.67
C HIS A 229 -0.17 20.91 8.67
N SER A 230 0.01 22.17 8.25
CA SER A 230 -1.09 23.15 8.13
C SER A 230 -1.83 23.02 6.79
N LEU A 231 -3.06 23.52 6.73
CA LEU A 231 -3.78 23.64 5.45
C LEU A 231 -3.01 24.53 4.46
N GLU A 232 -2.35 25.58 4.97
CA GLU A 232 -1.55 26.48 4.13
C GLU A 232 -0.36 25.76 3.46
N ASP A 233 0.33 24.87 4.18
CA ASP A 233 1.41 24.07 3.61
C ASP A 233 0.89 23.14 2.53
N ILE A 234 -0.27 22.51 2.76
CA ILE A 234 -0.91 21.60 1.80
C ILE A 234 -1.34 22.35 0.53
N GLU A 235 -1.92 23.56 0.64
CA GLU A 235 -2.30 24.39 -0.48
C GLU A 235 -1.09 24.84 -1.31
N LYS A 236 0.01 25.21 -0.67
CA LYS A 236 1.26 25.58 -1.37
C LYS A 236 1.80 24.47 -2.26
N GLN A 237 1.73 23.21 -1.81
CA GLN A 237 2.18 22.06 -2.60
C GLN A 237 1.33 21.82 -3.86
N ASN A 238 0.04 22.17 -3.81
CA ASN A 238 -0.85 22.07 -4.96
C ASN A 238 -0.68 23.23 -5.96
N SER A 239 -0.43 24.42 -5.48
CA SER A 239 -0.26 25.63 -6.31
C SER A 239 1.06 25.63 -7.11
N GLY A 240 2.14 25.09 -6.56
CA GLY A 240 3.46 25.01 -7.21
C GLY A 240 3.50 24.10 -8.45
N LYS A 241 2.57 23.18 -8.62
CA LYS A 241 2.48 22.29 -9.79
C LYS A 241 1.80 22.94 -11.01
N ASN A 242 1.04 24.01 -10.83
CA ASN A 242 0.42 24.75 -11.93
C ASN A 242 1.39 25.70 -12.63
N SER A 243 2.39 26.24 -11.94
CA SER A 243 3.38 27.15 -12.53
C SER A 243 4.41 26.46 -13.45
N GLN A 244 4.64 25.15 -13.31
CA GLN A 244 5.55 24.40 -14.20
C GLN A 244 4.89 23.94 -15.51
N LYS A 245 3.56 23.90 -15.60
CA LYS A 245 2.85 23.58 -16.85
C LYS A 245 2.67 24.76 -17.78
N GLU A 246 2.74 26.01 -17.29
CA GLU A 246 2.60 27.21 -18.12
C GLU A 246 3.90 27.67 -18.78
N ASN A 247 5.06 27.15 -18.36
CA ASN A 247 6.37 27.54 -18.93
C ASN A 247 6.90 26.57 -20.00
N ASN A 248 6.10 25.62 -20.48
CA ASN A 248 6.45 24.67 -21.55
C ASN A 248 5.50 24.77 -22.75
N HIS A 249 5.18 25.99 -23.20
CA HIS A 249 4.54 26.25 -24.49
C HIS A 249 5.40 27.23 -25.30
#